data_c83ee72b98616eb4d488cfc162972c21
#
_entry.id   c83ee72b98616eb4d488cfc162972c21
#
_cell.length_a   1.000
_cell.length_b   1.000
_cell.length_c   1.000
_cell.angle_alpha   90.00
_cell.angle_beta   90.00
_cell.angle_gamma   90.00
#
_symmetry.space_group_name_H-M   'P 1'
#
loop_
_entity.id
_entity.type
_entity.pdbx_description
1 polymer ?
#
loop_
_entity_poly.entity_id
_entity_poly.type
_entity_poly.pdbx_seq_one_letter_code
_entity_poly.pdbx_strand_id
1 'polypeptide(L)'
;MKVAWVFPGQGSQKIGMAKQIENLPNTKERFSYASEIFERNLFEICEFNTEPTNPLSDLNNTRNTQICLFLVESILLDALKENGFKPTYVAGHSLGEITALYCADVFSFEDCVSLIKERSQLMVNAGKGSMAAV
;
A
#
# COMPACT_ATOMS: atom_id res chain seq x y z
N MET A 1 22.64 -1.55 -17.59
CA MET A 1 21.77 -0.35 -17.46
C MET A 1 21.39 -0.17 -16.00
N LYS A 2 21.45 1.03 -15.49
CA LYS A 2 20.98 1.32 -14.11
C LYS A 2 19.49 1.65 -14.16
N VAL A 3 18.69 0.98 -13.32
CA VAL A 3 17.24 1.15 -13.25
C VAL A 3 16.85 1.59 -11.85
N ALA A 4 16.02 2.59 -11.73
CA ALA A 4 15.41 3.02 -10.48
C ALA A 4 13.93 2.61 -10.47
N TRP A 5 13.49 2.01 -9.36
CA TRP A 5 12.06 1.81 -9.11
C TRP A 5 11.56 2.87 -8.13
N VAL A 6 10.48 3.51 -8.49
CA VAL A 6 9.85 4.56 -7.68
C VAL A 6 8.43 4.16 -7.32
N PHE A 7 8.10 4.34 -6.04
CA PHE A 7 6.82 3.92 -5.48
C PHE A 7 5.99 5.14 -5.10
N PRO A 8 4.75 5.26 -5.59
CA PRO A 8 3.88 6.39 -5.29
C PRO A 8 3.30 6.29 -3.89
N GLY A 9 2.72 7.39 -3.44
CA GLY A 9 1.97 7.48 -2.19
C GLY A 9 0.51 7.78 -2.41
N GLN A 10 -0.14 8.25 -1.35
CA GLN A 10 -1.56 8.62 -1.36
C GLN A 10 -1.87 9.62 -2.48
N GLY A 11 -2.93 9.35 -3.21
CA GLY A 11 -3.33 10.06 -4.44
C GLY A 11 -3.24 9.19 -5.70
N SER A 12 -2.48 8.09 -5.65
CA SER A 12 -2.33 7.14 -6.76
C SER A 12 -3.31 5.96 -6.69
N GLN A 13 -4.07 5.81 -5.60
CA GLN A 13 -5.08 4.75 -5.46
C GLN A 13 -6.20 4.92 -6.48
N LYS A 14 -6.69 3.79 -6.97
CA LYS A 14 -7.83 3.73 -7.89
C LYS A 14 -8.75 2.58 -7.52
N ILE A 15 -10.05 2.80 -7.60
CA ILE A 15 -11.03 1.71 -7.49
C ILE A 15 -10.76 0.69 -8.60
N GLY A 16 -10.80 -0.59 -8.25
CA GLY A 16 -10.48 -1.70 -9.16
C GLY A 16 -8.98 -2.04 -9.24
N MET A 17 -8.11 -1.36 -8.49
CA MET A 17 -6.67 -1.63 -8.55
C MET A 17 -6.28 -3.04 -8.07
N ALA A 18 -7.02 -3.61 -7.11
CA ALA A 18 -6.77 -4.96 -6.63
C ALA A 18 -7.22 -6.03 -7.64
N LYS A 19 -8.27 -5.76 -8.41
CA LYS A 19 -8.76 -6.66 -9.47
C LYS A 19 -7.71 -6.92 -10.54
N GLN A 20 -6.91 -5.91 -10.86
CA GLN A 20 -5.87 -6.03 -11.88
C GLN A 20 -4.76 -7.02 -11.50
N ILE A 21 -4.59 -7.27 -10.21
CA ILE A 21 -3.54 -8.13 -9.67
C ILE A 21 -4.08 -9.41 -9.00
N GLU A 22 -5.39 -9.65 -9.06
CA GLU A 22 -6.03 -10.75 -8.30
C GLU A 22 -5.44 -12.14 -8.60
N ASN A 23 -4.90 -12.34 -9.80
CA ASN A 23 -4.33 -13.60 -10.26
C ASN A 23 -2.81 -13.69 -10.05
N LEU A 24 -2.17 -12.65 -9.49
CA LEU A 24 -0.74 -12.72 -9.17
C LEU A 24 -0.51 -13.56 -7.90
N PRO A 25 0.67 -14.22 -7.80
CA PRO A 25 1.03 -14.96 -6.61
C PRO A 25 0.90 -14.12 -5.32
N ASN A 26 0.51 -14.77 -4.24
CA ASN A 26 0.36 -14.20 -2.89
C ASN A 26 -0.71 -13.11 -2.73
N THR A 27 -1.45 -12.74 -3.78
CA THR A 27 -2.47 -11.68 -3.67
C THR A 27 -3.51 -12.00 -2.61
N LYS A 28 -4.10 -13.19 -2.70
CA LYS A 28 -5.16 -13.62 -1.76
C LYS A 28 -4.66 -13.68 -0.31
N GLU A 29 -3.49 -14.26 -0.11
CA GLU A 29 -2.90 -14.42 1.22
C GLU A 29 -2.56 -13.08 1.85
N ARG A 30 -1.97 -12.16 1.09
CA ARG A 30 -1.59 -10.82 1.57
C ARG A 30 -2.80 -9.96 1.91
N PHE A 31 -3.80 -9.95 1.04
CA PHE A 31 -5.05 -9.24 1.33
C PHE A 31 -5.77 -9.83 2.53
N SER A 32 -5.79 -11.17 2.68
CA SER A 32 -6.38 -11.84 3.84
C SER A 32 -5.66 -11.47 5.14
N TYR A 33 -4.33 -11.60 5.15
CA TYR A 33 -3.50 -11.26 6.32
C TYR A 33 -3.69 -9.80 6.74
N ALA A 34 -3.58 -8.86 5.81
CA ALA A 34 -3.73 -7.44 6.13
C ALA A 34 -5.16 -7.10 6.55
N SER A 35 -6.18 -7.73 5.94
CA SER A 35 -7.59 -7.54 6.31
C SER A 35 -7.87 -7.98 7.75
N GLU A 36 -7.25 -9.08 8.20
CA GLU A 36 -7.34 -9.52 9.59
C GLU A 36 -6.73 -8.50 10.55
N ILE A 37 -5.51 -8.01 10.25
CA ILE A 37 -4.82 -6.99 11.04
C ILE A 37 -5.60 -5.68 11.11
N PHE A 38 -6.21 -5.26 9.98
CA PHE A 38 -6.98 -4.02 9.90
C PHE A 38 -8.45 -4.16 10.26
N GLU A 39 -8.91 -5.37 10.56
CA GLU A 39 -10.28 -5.72 10.96
C GLU A 39 -11.35 -5.25 9.96
N ARG A 40 -11.02 -5.35 8.64
CA ARG A 40 -11.93 -4.99 7.53
C ARG A 40 -11.47 -5.60 6.21
N ASN A 41 -12.41 -5.77 5.28
CA ASN A 41 -12.12 -6.36 3.97
C ASN A 41 -11.44 -5.33 3.04
N LEU A 42 -10.11 -5.36 3.02
CA LEU A 42 -9.30 -4.42 2.22
C LEU A 42 -9.45 -4.67 0.72
N PHE A 43 -9.72 -5.91 0.29
CA PHE A 43 -9.96 -6.20 -1.12
C PHE A 43 -11.25 -5.52 -1.61
N GLU A 44 -12.34 -5.63 -0.87
CA GLU A 44 -13.59 -4.94 -1.20
C GLU A 44 -13.44 -3.41 -1.20
N ILE A 45 -12.68 -2.87 -0.26
CA ILE A 45 -12.39 -1.42 -0.21
C ILE A 45 -11.65 -0.97 -1.48
N CYS A 46 -10.74 -1.80 -2.00
CA CYS A 46 -10.05 -1.51 -3.26
C CYS A 46 -10.96 -1.61 -4.50
N GLU A 47 -11.94 -2.51 -4.47
CA GLU A 47 -12.78 -2.79 -5.64
C GLU A 47 -14.04 -1.93 -5.71
N PHE A 48 -14.64 -1.66 -4.55
CA PHE A 48 -15.93 -1.01 -4.49
C PHE A 48 -15.82 0.20 -3.57
N ASN A 49 -16.04 1.38 -4.08
CA ASN A 49 -16.26 2.56 -3.24
C ASN A 49 -17.69 2.47 -2.66
N THR A 50 -17.89 1.47 -1.79
CA THR A 50 -19.21 0.99 -1.40
C THR A 50 -20.00 1.96 -0.54
N GLU A 51 -19.32 2.78 0.25
CA GLU A 51 -20.00 3.79 1.07
C GLU A 51 -19.05 4.97 1.35
N PRO A 52 -19.02 6.00 0.49
CA PRO A 52 -18.14 7.15 0.70
C PRO A 52 -18.42 7.94 1.97
N THR A 53 -19.57 7.69 2.63
CA THR A 53 -19.94 8.28 3.90
C THR A 53 -19.39 7.55 5.12
N ASN A 54 -18.92 6.29 4.94
CA ASN A 54 -18.31 5.52 6.01
C ASN A 54 -16.78 5.53 5.85
N PRO A 55 -16.05 6.24 6.75
CA PRO A 55 -14.57 6.31 6.67
C PRO A 55 -13.88 4.95 6.70
N LEU A 56 -14.51 3.92 7.24
CA LEU A 56 -13.93 2.57 7.32
C LEU A 56 -14.05 1.80 5.99
N SER A 57 -14.93 2.22 5.09
CA SER A 57 -15.12 1.62 3.76
C SER A 57 -14.60 2.52 2.63
N ASP A 58 -14.14 3.72 2.93
CA ASP A 58 -13.65 4.66 1.93
C ASP A 58 -12.18 4.43 1.60
N LEU A 59 -11.89 4.09 0.33
CA LEU A 59 -10.52 3.93 -0.17
C LEU A 59 -9.69 5.22 -0.03
N ASN A 60 -10.31 6.39 -0.04
CA ASN A 60 -9.63 7.68 0.09
C ASN A 60 -9.35 8.08 1.55
N ASN A 61 -9.86 7.33 2.51
CA ASN A 61 -9.44 7.50 3.90
C ASN A 61 -8.02 7.00 4.09
N THR A 62 -7.13 7.82 4.66
CA THR A 62 -5.70 7.48 4.78
C THR A 62 -5.43 6.16 5.51
N ARG A 63 -6.31 5.72 6.40
CA ARG A 63 -6.21 4.40 7.06
C ARG A 63 -6.34 3.23 6.09
N ASN A 64 -7.10 3.42 5.02
CA ASN A 64 -7.30 2.41 3.98
C ASN A 64 -6.35 2.63 2.81
N THR A 65 -6.19 3.88 2.37
CA THR A 65 -5.33 4.23 1.24
C THR A 65 -3.92 3.68 1.39
N GLN A 66 -3.30 3.88 2.55
CA GLN A 66 -1.92 3.50 2.77
C GLN A 66 -1.70 1.99 2.67
N ILE A 67 -2.52 1.21 3.36
CA ILE A 67 -2.38 -0.26 3.32
C ILE A 67 -2.77 -0.82 1.95
N CYS A 68 -3.83 -0.32 1.32
CA CYS A 68 -4.26 -0.79 0.01
C CYS A 68 -3.20 -0.51 -1.07
N LEU A 69 -2.56 0.67 -1.06
CA LEU A 69 -1.44 0.95 -1.96
C LEU A 69 -0.27 0.02 -1.71
N PHE A 70 0.16 -0.16 -0.46
CA PHE A 70 1.26 -1.05 -0.14
C PHE A 70 0.99 -2.49 -0.59
N LEU A 71 -0.23 -3.01 -0.39
CA LEU A 71 -0.60 -4.36 -0.83
C LEU A 71 -0.41 -4.50 -2.35
N VAL A 72 -0.98 -3.59 -3.13
CA VAL A 72 -0.86 -3.63 -4.59
C VAL A 72 0.59 -3.46 -5.04
N GLU A 73 1.30 -2.48 -4.50
CA GLU A 73 2.71 -2.23 -4.84
C GLU A 73 3.61 -3.42 -4.50
N SER A 74 3.45 -4.01 -3.31
CA SER A 74 4.28 -5.13 -2.87
C SER A 74 4.05 -6.39 -3.69
N ILE A 75 2.81 -6.66 -4.10
CA ILE A 75 2.47 -7.81 -4.95
C ILE A 75 3.05 -7.64 -6.36
N LEU A 76 2.89 -6.46 -6.95
CA LEU A 76 3.49 -6.14 -8.26
C LEU A 76 5.01 -6.20 -8.23
N LEU A 77 5.62 -5.65 -7.20
CA LEU A 77 7.05 -5.67 -6.97
C LEU A 77 7.61 -7.09 -6.92
N ASP A 78 6.97 -7.97 -6.15
CA ASP A 78 7.42 -9.35 -6.03
C ASP A 78 7.25 -10.11 -7.34
N ALA A 79 6.15 -9.90 -8.05
CA ALA A 79 5.97 -10.48 -9.38
C ALA A 79 7.04 -10.03 -10.38
N LEU A 80 7.48 -8.77 -10.31
CA LEU A 80 8.60 -8.29 -11.11
C LEU A 80 9.92 -8.95 -10.72
N LYS A 81 10.21 -9.05 -9.41
CA LYS A 81 11.42 -9.72 -8.90
C LYS A 81 11.46 -11.21 -9.31
N GLU A 82 10.35 -11.92 -9.22
CA GLU A 82 10.21 -13.32 -9.63
C GLU A 82 10.46 -13.52 -11.14
N ASN A 83 10.13 -12.53 -11.95
CA ASN A 83 10.42 -12.51 -13.39
C ASN A 83 11.84 -12.02 -13.72
N GLY A 84 12.72 -11.90 -12.73
CA GLY A 84 14.12 -11.57 -12.91
C GLY A 84 14.45 -10.08 -13.02
N PHE A 85 13.46 -9.19 -12.86
CA PHE A 85 13.71 -7.75 -12.84
C PHE A 85 14.27 -7.32 -11.48
N LYS A 86 15.30 -6.47 -11.50
CA LYS A 86 15.94 -5.95 -10.28
C LYS A 86 16.24 -4.46 -10.45
N PRO A 87 15.91 -3.63 -9.46
CA PRO A 87 16.31 -2.24 -9.47
C PRO A 87 17.77 -2.08 -9.03
N THR A 88 18.42 -1.03 -9.51
CA THR A 88 19.70 -0.55 -8.97
C THR A 88 19.46 0.40 -7.79
N TYR A 89 18.40 1.19 -7.88
CA TYR A 89 17.98 2.15 -6.88
C TYR A 89 16.49 2.04 -6.63
N VAL A 90 16.07 2.35 -5.42
CA VAL A 90 14.66 2.45 -5.03
C VAL A 90 14.39 3.79 -4.37
N ALA A 91 13.22 4.35 -4.60
CA ALA A 91 12.75 5.56 -3.93
C ALA A 91 11.23 5.50 -3.78
N GLY A 92 10.70 6.20 -2.80
CA GLY A 92 9.27 6.26 -2.56
C GLY A 92 8.84 7.63 -2.07
N HIS A 93 7.60 7.99 -2.42
CA HIS A 93 6.98 9.22 -1.95
C HIS A 93 5.96 8.90 -0.86
N SER A 94 6.14 9.46 0.35
CA SER A 94 5.25 9.23 1.50
C SER A 94 5.08 7.74 1.82
N LEU A 95 3.91 7.15 1.63
CA LEU A 95 3.66 5.70 1.80
C LEU A 95 4.63 4.87 0.96
N GLY A 96 4.92 5.30 -0.27
CA GLY A 96 5.84 4.60 -1.18
C GLY A 96 7.25 4.41 -0.63
N GLU A 97 7.69 5.22 0.35
CA GLU A 97 8.95 5.01 1.07
C GLU A 97 8.97 3.67 1.81
N ILE A 98 7.86 3.28 2.41
CA ILE A 98 7.74 1.96 3.07
C ILE A 98 7.85 0.84 2.03
N THR A 99 7.21 0.99 0.88
CA THR A 99 7.35 0.03 -0.22
C THR A 99 8.79 -0.03 -0.73
N ALA A 100 9.48 1.10 -0.82
CA ALA A 100 10.89 1.13 -1.21
C ALA A 100 11.78 0.40 -0.20
N LEU A 101 11.53 0.55 1.10
CA LEU A 101 12.24 -0.16 2.16
C LEU A 101 11.96 -1.67 2.12
N TYR A 102 10.72 -2.07 1.85
CA TYR A 102 10.38 -3.47 1.58
C TYR A 102 11.12 -4.01 0.34
N CYS A 103 11.14 -3.24 -0.74
CA CYS A 103 11.87 -3.59 -1.96
C CYS A 103 13.37 -3.81 -1.72
N ALA A 104 13.95 -3.03 -0.82
CA ALA A 104 15.36 -3.09 -0.42
C ALA A 104 15.66 -4.14 0.66
N ASP A 105 14.68 -4.99 1.00
CA ASP A 105 14.78 -6.05 2.02
C ASP A 105 15.16 -5.52 3.43
N VAL A 106 14.80 -4.25 3.74
CA VAL A 106 15.00 -3.63 5.06
C VAL A 106 13.95 -4.10 6.05
N PHE A 107 12.70 -4.22 5.60
CA PHE A 107 11.57 -4.71 6.39
C PHE A 107 10.90 -5.92 5.72
N SER A 108 10.36 -6.82 6.54
CA SER A 108 9.49 -7.89 6.07
C SER A 108 8.12 -7.33 5.63
N PHE A 109 7.33 -8.14 4.93
CA PHE A 109 5.94 -7.77 4.60
C PHE A 109 5.11 -7.50 5.86
N GLU A 110 5.24 -8.36 6.87
CA GLU A 110 4.52 -8.27 8.14
C GLU A 110 4.91 -7.02 8.93
N ASP A 111 6.20 -6.69 8.95
CA ASP A 111 6.68 -5.45 9.57
C ASP A 111 6.09 -4.21 8.90
N CYS A 112 6.03 -4.20 7.56
CA CYS A 112 5.44 -3.12 6.80
C CYS A 112 3.95 -2.97 7.09
N VAL A 113 3.18 -4.06 7.15
CA VAL A 113 1.74 -4.02 7.49
C VAL A 113 1.53 -3.42 8.87
N SER A 114 2.33 -3.85 9.85
CA SER A 114 2.26 -3.35 11.23
C SER A 114 2.63 -1.86 11.32
N LEU A 115 3.69 -1.46 10.64
CA LEU A 115 4.14 -0.07 10.58
C LEU A 115 3.09 0.83 9.92
N ILE A 116 2.48 0.37 8.83
CA ILE A 116 1.44 1.14 8.11
C ILE A 116 0.18 1.29 8.97
N LYS A 117 -0.18 0.27 9.74
CA LYS A 117 -1.31 0.36 10.69
C LYS A 117 -1.08 1.49 11.69
N GLU A 118 0.07 1.49 12.34
CA GLU A 118 0.44 2.53 13.31
C GLU A 118 0.53 3.91 12.66
N ARG A 119 1.26 4.02 11.55
CA ARG A 119 1.45 5.27 10.81
C ARG A 119 0.11 5.90 10.39
N SER A 120 -0.77 5.13 9.78
CA SER A 120 -2.06 5.63 9.30
C SER A 120 -2.97 6.07 10.45
N GLN A 121 -2.91 5.40 11.58
CA GLN A 121 -3.64 5.76 12.79
C GLN A 121 -3.13 7.09 13.39
N LEU A 122 -1.81 7.22 13.51
CA LEU A 122 -1.19 8.45 13.99
C LEU A 122 -1.51 9.64 13.08
N MET A 123 -1.49 9.45 11.76
CA MET A 123 -1.83 10.51 10.80
C MET A 123 -3.29 10.97 10.91
N VAL A 124 -4.23 10.07 11.14
CA VAL A 124 -5.63 10.45 11.36
C VAL A 124 -5.81 11.22 12.68
N ASN A 125 -5.03 10.87 13.69
CA ASN A 125 -5.13 11.46 15.04
C ASN A 125 -4.25 12.71 15.22
N ALA A 126 -3.49 13.11 14.21
CA ALA A 126 -2.49 14.19 14.31
C ALA A 126 -3.05 15.59 14.57
N GLY A 127 -4.39 15.76 14.59
CA GLY A 127 -5.03 17.06 14.85
C GLY A 127 -4.96 18.02 13.65
N LYS A 128 -5.23 19.29 13.92
CA LYS A 128 -5.22 20.33 12.89
C LYS A 128 -3.78 20.75 12.58
N GLY A 129 -3.41 20.76 11.32
CA GLY A 129 -2.12 21.21 10.83
C GLY A 129 -2.21 21.56 9.35
N SER A 130 -1.08 21.91 8.77
CA SER A 130 -0.94 22.14 7.35
C SER A 130 0.32 21.48 6.80
N MET A 131 0.31 21.15 5.52
CA MET A 131 1.45 20.60 4.79
C MET A 131 1.75 21.51 3.60
N ALA A 132 3.03 21.65 3.31
CA ALA A 132 3.50 22.31 2.09
C ALA A 132 4.48 21.40 1.38
N ALA A 133 4.30 21.25 0.06
CA ALA A 133 5.32 20.65 -0.79
C ALA A 133 6.36 21.73 -1.15
N VAL A 134 7.61 21.42 -0.94
CA VAL A 134 8.76 22.32 -1.21
C VAL A 134 9.50 21.82 -2.45
#